data_5f85ce9f6f1ae201785bedf5ef242e79
#
_entry.id   5f85ce9f6f1ae201785bedf5ef242e79
#
_cell.length_a   1.000
_cell.length_b   1.000
_cell.length_c   1.000
_cell.angle_alpha   90.00
_cell.angle_beta   90.00
_cell.angle_gamma   90.00
#
_symmetry.space_group_name_H-M   'P 1'
#
loop_
_entity.id
_entity.type
_entity.pdbx_description
1 polymer ?
#
loop_
_entity_poly.entity_id
_entity_poly.type
_entity_poly.pdbx_seq_one_letter_code
_entity_poly.pdbx_strand_id
1 'polypeptide(L)'
;MKLKKILGIAMAATLSAALLLTGTSCGKKDDGKKTIAVIAKGETHAFWQAVKAGAVEAGAKYGYEVTFAGPTAESETYIPEQREKLQSALNNKSTKAIVLATIGQGFADELVTAYNKKIPVVEFDSGLYADRADVTPGKDPTIGKVATDNKAAAALVAENFYNYLKTNNKISADKTFKIGVIQHDSSATGIDRASGFEEKFKALAKADGITVEVNHQTKTNNDGEYKAAAQALQVAGVDAIFMSNEGVVNEVSAEVVDGKTKYENILFCGFDCGTNQYNWIKNVGGKYPTLVGSVAQDSYSIGYKAVEMAAKKLAGESFEENVGIAGQWYTSANIDDLKSKNIFYEG
;
A
#
# COMPACT_ATOMS: atom_id res chain seq x y z
N MET A 1 -75.80 -14.20 7.12
CA MET A 1 -76.77 -14.24 8.29
C MET A 1 -76.11 -13.54 9.46
N LYS A 2 -76.73 -12.41 9.84
CA LYS A 2 -76.91 -11.83 11.20
C LYS A 2 -75.67 -11.64 12.07
N LEU A 3 -75.18 -10.39 12.33
CA LEU A 3 -75.77 -9.28 13.11
C LEU A 3 -75.68 -9.47 14.64
N LYS A 4 -74.97 -8.61 15.32
CA LYS A 4 -75.32 -7.56 16.31
C LYS A 4 -74.19 -7.42 17.33
N LYS A 5 -73.54 -6.24 17.46
CA LYS A 5 -73.88 -5.05 18.27
C LYS A 5 -73.93 -5.29 19.76
N ILE A 6 -73.19 -4.48 20.53
CA ILE A 6 -73.58 -3.50 21.56
C ILE A 6 -72.28 -3.10 22.34
N LEU A 7 -71.79 -1.93 22.27
CA LEU A 7 -72.01 -0.63 22.93
C LEU A 7 -72.04 -0.70 24.49
N GLY A 8 -71.10 -0.05 25.15
CA GLY A 8 -71.09 0.27 26.56
C GLY A 8 -70.14 1.45 26.87
N ILE A 9 -70.71 2.59 27.12
CA ILE A 9 -70.17 3.89 27.52
C ILE A 9 -70.07 3.93 29.05
N ALA A 10 -69.04 4.60 29.61
CA ALA A 10 -69.08 5.55 30.75
C ALA A 10 -67.70 5.80 31.28
N MET A 11 -67.17 6.98 31.15
CA MET A 11 -67.30 8.22 31.93
C MET A 11 -66.22 8.38 33.03
N ALA A 12 -65.33 9.28 32.73
CA ALA A 12 -64.73 10.42 33.45
C ALA A 12 -64.34 10.24 34.97
N ALA A 13 -63.07 10.56 35.23
CA ALA A 13 -62.71 11.39 36.37
C ALA A 13 -61.34 12.08 36.08
N THR A 14 -61.42 13.39 35.97
CA THR A 14 -60.29 14.34 35.92
C THR A 14 -59.61 14.43 37.27
N LEU A 15 -58.30 14.24 37.32
CA LEU A 15 -57.47 14.76 38.41
C LEU A 15 -56.27 15.47 37.82
N SER A 16 -56.31 16.80 37.86
CA SER A 16 -55.24 17.70 37.51
C SER A 16 -54.13 17.61 38.55
N ALA A 17 -52.97 17.08 38.19
CA ALA A 17 -51.76 17.26 38.97
C ALA A 17 -50.75 18.01 38.10
N ALA A 18 -50.57 19.26 38.42
CA ALA A 18 -49.52 20.11 37.89
C ALA A 18 -48.16 19.54 38.31
N LEU A 19 -47.44 18.89 37.43
CA LEU A 19 -46.03 18.57 37.62
C LEU A 19 -45.21 19.67 36.96
N LEU A 20 -44.45 20.36 37.79
CA LEU A 20 -43.37 21.27 37.45
C LEU A 20 -42.42 20.58 36.47
N LEU A 21 -42.45 21.01 35.22
CA LEU A 21 -41.41 20.71 34.22
C LEU A 21 -40.14 21.47 34.63
N THR A 22 -39.32 20.85 35.50
CA THR A 22 -37.91 21.20 35.51
C THR A 22 -37.33 20.75 34.20
N GLY A 23 -37.09 21.69 33.30
CA GLY A 23 -36.40 21.48 32.06
C GLY A 23 -34.97 21.01 32.33
N THR A 24 -34.76 19.71 32.45
CA THR A 24 -33.48 19.11 32.15
C THR A 24 -33.31 19.22 30.62
N SER A 25 -32.64 20.26 30.20
CA SER A 25 -32.00 20.31 28.89
C SER A 25 -31.16 19.04 28.82
N CYS A 26 -31.68 18.00 28.17
CA CYS A 26 -30.87 16.95 27.59
C CYS A 26 -30.03 17.61 26.54
N GLY A 27 -28.90 18.15 26.99
CA GLY A 27 -27.80 18.37 26.08
C GLY A 27 -27.61 17.02 25.35
N LYS A 28 -27.84 17.00 24.03
CA LYS A 28 -27.35 15.93 23.20
C LYS A 28 -25.90 15.73 23.63
N LYS A 29 -25.61 14.62 24.35
CA LYS A 29 -24.26 14.11 24.41
C LYS A 29 -23.86 14.01 22.97
N ASP A 30 -22.88 14.81 22.61
CA ASP A 30 -22.14 14.64 21.39
C ASP A 30 -21.49 13.26 21.53
N ASP A 31 -22.19 12.24 21.04
CA ASP A 31 -21.66 10.88 20.90
C ASP A 31 -20.66 10.93 19.73
N GLY A 32 -19.79 11.96 19.74
CA GLY A 32 -18.80 12.22 18.73
C GLY A 32 -17.96 10.99 18.52
N LYS A 33 -18.34 10.25 17.47
CA LYS A 33 -17.57 9.09 17.02
C LYS A 33 -16.12 9.48 16.91
N LYS A 34 -15.26 8.84 17.68
CA LYS A 34 -13.81 9.06 17.60
C LYS A 34 -13.31 8.52 16.28
N THR A 35 -12.58 9.32 15.53
CA THR A 35 -12.13 9.01 14.17
C THR A 35 -10.62 8.79 14.13
N ILE A 36 -10.18 7.77 13.40
CA ILE A 36 -8.81 7.62 12.91
C ILE A 36 -8.84 7.99 11.42
N ALA A 37 -8.07 9.02 11.04
CA ALA A 37 -8.02 9.48 9.66
C ALA A 37 -6.83 8.82 8.93
N VAL A 38 -7.11 8.12 7.85
CA VAL A 38 -6.10 7.53 6.96
C VAL A 38 -5.93 8.44 5.76
N ILE A 39 -4.73 8.98 5.58
CA ILE A 39 -4.34 9.83 4.46
C ILE A 39 -3.34 9.05 3.60
N ALA A 40 -3.82 8.53 2.49
CA ALA A 40 -3.08 7.71 1.55
C ALA A 40 -2.49 8.52 0.40
N LYS A 41 -1.66 7.89 -0.45
CA LYS A 41 -1.13 8.52 -1.66
C LYS A 41 -2.11 8.49 -2.84
N GLY A 42 -3.21 7.75 -2.72
CA GLY A 42 -4.28 7.66 -3.72
C GLY A 42 -5.55 7.06 -3.13
N GLU A 43 -6.66 7.17 -3.85
CA GLU A 43 -7.96 6.62 -3.42
C GLU A 43 -8.47 5.52 -4.35
N THR A 44 -8.19 5.60 -5.64
CA THR A 44 -8.87 4.80 -6.68
C THR A 44 -8.14 3.50 -7.01
N HIS A 45 -6.81 3.49 -6.89
CA HIS A 45 -6.00 2.32 -7.17
C HIS A 45 -6.35 1.15 -6.23
N ALA A 46 -6.40 -0.05 -6.76
CA ALA A 46 -6.85 -1.23 -6.02
C ALA A 46 -6.00 -1.55 -4.78
N PHE A 47 -4.69 -1.22 -4.81
CA PHE A 47 -3.83 -1.26 -3.62
C PHE A 47 -4.43 -0.44 -2.47
N TRP A 48 -4.83 0.82 -2.73
CA TRP A 48 -5.40 1.71 -1.72
C TRP A 48 -6.79 1.27 -1.27
N GLN A 49 -7.57 0.65 -2.14
CA GLN A 49 -8.86 0.07 -1.76
C GLN A 49 -8.70 -1.10 -0.80
N ALA A 50 -7.69 -1.95 -0.99
CA ALA A 50 -7.36 -3.02 -0.05
C ALA A 50 -6.85 -2.48 1.29
N VAL A 51 -5.97 -1.46 1.29
CA VAL A 51 -5.56 -0.73 2.51
C VAL A 51 -6.78 -0.19 3.25
N LYS A 52 -7.70 0.47 2.54
CA LYS A 52 -8.94 1.01 3.10
C LYS A 52 -9.79 -0.07 3.75
N ALA A 53 -9.96 -1.21 3.10
CA ALA A 53 -10.75 -2.32 3.64
C ALA A 53 -10.17 -2.81 4.98
N GLY A 54 -8.86 -3.05 5.06
CA GLY A 54 -8.18 -3.43 6.31
C GLY A 54 -8.27 -2.35 7.39
N ALA A 55 -8.08 -1.08 7.02
CA ALA A 55 -8.19 0.04 7.95
C ALA A 55 -9.58 0.16 8.56
N VAL A 56 -10.65 0.04 7.74
CA VAL A 56 -12.05 0.11 8.20
C VAL A 56 -12.37 -1.04 9.14
N GLU A 57 -11.92 -2.26 8.83
CA GLU A 57 -12.12 -3.42 9.70
C GLU A 57 -11.43 -3.24 11.05
N ALA A 58 -10.17 -2.78 11.06
CA ALA A 58 -9.47 -2.49 12.32
C ALA A 58 -10.19 -1.40 13.12
N GLY A 59 -10.63 -0.31 12.46
CA GLY A 59 -11.42 0.73 13.11
C GLY A 59 -12.67 0.17 13.80
N ALA A 60 -13.45 -0.63 13.09
CA ALA A 60 -14.64 -1.27 13.64
C ALA A 60 -14.33 -2.15 14.87
N LYS A 61 -13.25 -2.94 14.81
CA LYS A 61 -12.79 -3.80 15.90
C LYS A 61 -12.39 -3.03 17.14
N TYR A 62 -11.74 -1.88 16.98
CA TYR A 62 -11.23 -1.05 18.09
C TYR A 62 -12.18 0.09 18.49
N GLY A 63 -13.37 0.17 17.89
CA GLY A 63 -14.40 1.16 18.26
C GLY A 63 -14.14 2.57 17.73
N TYR A 64 -13.45 2.70 16.60
CA TYR A 64 -13.19 3.97 15.89
C TYR A 64 -13.90 3.98 14.54
N GLU A 65 -14.38 5.15 14.14
CA GLU A 65 -14.70 5.43 12.75
C GLU A 65 -13.40 5.66 11.97
N VAL A 66 -13.28 5.12 10.76
CA VAL A 66 -12.14 5.36 9.88
C VAL A 66 -12.59 6.23 8.73
N THR A 67 -11.93 7.39 8.53
CA THR A 67 -12.01 8.15 7.28
C THR A 67 -10.79 7.80 6.44
N PHE A 68 -11.00 7.66 5.14
CA PHE A 68 -9.95 7.36 4.18
C PHE A 68 -9.96 8.41 3.09
N ALA A 69 -8.84 9.06 2.86
CA ALA A 69 -8.69 10.09 1.85
C ALA A 69 -7.29 10.03 1.24
N GLY A 70 -7.22 10.34 -0.04
CA GLY A 70 -5.98 10.48 -0.80
C GLY A 70 -6.21 11.45 -1.96
N PRO A 71 -5.14 11.84 -2.67
CA PRO A 71 -5.26 12.64 -3.87
C PRO A 71 -5.74 11.78 -5.06
N THR A 72 -6.08 12.46 -6.14
CA THR A 72 -6.57 11.85 -7.37
C THR A 72 -5.52 10.95 -8.04
N ALA A 73 -4.22 11.28 -7.89
CA ALA A 73 -3.12 10.46 -8.42
C ALA A 73 -1.86 10.56 -7.54
N GLU A 74 -0.96 9.59 -7.69
CA GLU A 74 0.28 9.43 -6.91
C GLU A 74 1.45 10.18 -7.55
N SER A 75 1.27 11.44 -7.88
CA SER A 75 2.31 12.30 -8.46
C SER A 75 2.56 13.52 -7.58
N GLU A 76 3.79 14.01 -7.52
CA GLU A 76 4.16 15.20 -6.74
C GLU A 76 3.31 16.43 -7.07
N THR A 77 2.75 16.49 -8.28
CA THR A 77 1.79 17.53 -8.69
C THR A 77 0.56 17.57 -7.77
N TYR A 78 0.21 16.46 -7.13
CA TYR A 78 -0.94 16.33 -6.25
C TYR A 78 -0.62 16.51 -4.75
N ILE A 79 0.60 16.91 -4.40
CA ILE A 79 0.98 17.26 -3.00
C ILE A 79 0.02 18.29 -2.40
N PRO A 80 -0.37 19.39 -3.10
CA PRO A 80 -1.32 20.35 -2.52
C PRO A 80 -2.67 19.71 -2.17
N GLU A 81 -3.20 18.84 -3.03
CA GLU A 81 -4.45 18.14 -2.76
C GLU A 81 -4.33 17.21 -1.54
N GLN A 82 -3.26 16.43 -1.44
CA GLN A 82 -3.02 15.56 -0.28
C GLN A 82 -2.89 16.36 1.01
N ARG A 83 -2.20 17.53 0.95
CA ARG A 83 -2.08 18.45 2.10
C ARG A 83 -3.43 18.96 2.56
N GLU A 84 -4.35 19.33 1.66
CA GLU A 84 -5.71 19.75 2.00
C GLU A 84 -6.48 18.64 2.74
N LYS A 85 -6.35 17.38 2.31
CA LYS A 85 -6.95 16.23 2.99
C LYS A 85 -6.41 16.10 4.42
N LEU A 86 -5.08 16.19 4.59
CA LEU A 86 -4.43 16.12 5.91
C LEU A 86 -4.85 17.29 6.81
N GLN A 87 -4.89 18.52 6.30
CA GLN A 87 -5.35 19.69 7.06
C GLN A 87 -6.81 19.56 7.45
N SER A 88 -7.67 19.03 6.56
CA SER A 88 -9.07 18.74 6.88
C SER A 88 -9.18 17.74 8.04
N ALA A 89 -8.39 16.66 8.01
CA ALA A 89 -8.34 15.69 9.09
C ALA A 89 -7.85 16.31 10.41
N LEU A 90 -6.79 17.13 10.37
CA LEU A 90 -6.25 17.82 11.54
C LEU A 90 -7.23 18.84 12.15
N ASN A 91 -8.12 19.42 11.35
CA ASN A 91 -9.12 20.39 11.79
C ASN A 91 -10.42 19.75 12.28
N ASN A 92 -10.63 18.47 12.01
CA ASN A 92 -11.80 17.74 12.48
C ASN A 92 -11.63 17.35 13.95
N LYS A 93 -12.51 17.85 14.82
CA LYS A 93 -12.48 17.62 16.28
C LYS A 93 -12.64 16.15 16.67
N SER A 94 -13.27 15.33 15.81
CA SER A 94 -13.42 13.90 16.02
C SER A 94 -12.14 13.10 15.76
N THR A 95 -11.19 13.64 14.99
CA THR A 95 -9.92 12.96 14.68
C THR A 95 -9.07 12.82 15.94
N LYS A 96 -8.71 11.58 16.28
CA LYS A 96 -7.91 11.22 17.46
C LYS A 96 -6.52 10.71 17.09
N ALA A 97 -6.35 10.16 15.90
CA ALA A 97 -5.06 9.76 15.33
C ALA A 97 -5.08 9.90 13.81
N ILE A 98 -3.92 9.97 13.21
CA ILE A 98 -3.72 9.99 11.76
C ILE A 98 -2.83 8.82 11.37
N VAL A 99 -3.17 8.15 10.28
CA VAL A 99 -2.36 7.17 9.58
C VAL A 99 -1.97 7.81 8.24
N LEU A 100 -0.67 8.01 7.98
CA LEU A 100 -0.18 8.89 6.92
C LEU A 100 0.89 8.23 6.06
N ALA A 101 0.70 8.28 4.74
CA ALA A 101 1.74 8.05 3.73
C ALA A 101 1.76 9.25 2.80
N THR A 102 2.91 9.95 2.65
CA THR A 102 3.02 11.14 1.81
C THR A 102 3.47 10.79 0.39
N ILE A 103 3.01 11.56 -0.61
CA ILE A 103 3.46 11.39 -2.01
C ILE A 103 4.88 11.92 -2.18
N GLY A 104 5.26 12.93 -1.40
CA GLY A 104 6.54 13.62 -1.47
C GLY A 104 6.79 14.41 -0.19
N GLN A 105 7.68 15.41 -0.26
CA GLN A 105 8.09 16.26 0.84
C GLN A 105 7.12 17.43 1.07
N GLY A 106 7.31 18.16 2.18
CA GLY A 106 6.66 19.43 2.47
C GLY A 106 5.47 19.33 3.43
N PHE A 107 5.42 18.33 4.30
CA PHE A 107 4.35 18.12 5.30
C PHE A 107 4.80 18.41 6.75
N ALA A 108 6.00 18.99 6.94
CA ALA A 108 6.57 19.24 8.27
C ALA A 108 5.67 20.12 9.16
N ASP A 109 5.04 21.15 8.60
CA ASP A 109 4.14 22.04 9.35
C ASP A 109 2.86 21.33 9.82
N GLU A 110 2.33 20.41 9.01
CA GLU A 110 1.19 19.59 9.38
C GLU A 110 1.55 18.61 10.50
N LEU A 111 2.77 18.05 10.47
CA LEU A 111 3.27 17.19 11.55
C LEU A 111 3.43 17.96 12.85
N VAL A 112 4.00 19.18 12.83
CA VAL A 112 4.06 20.07 13.98
C VAL A 112 2.66 20.42 14.49
N THR A 113 1.70 20.61 13.58
CA THR A 113 0.29 20.85 13.94
C THR A 113 -0.32 19.64 14.64
N ALA A 114 -0.07 18.42 14.13
CA ALA A 114 -0.52 17.18 14.77
C ALA A 114 0.05 17.06 16.20
N TYR A 115 1.35 17.32 16.36
CA TYR A 115 2.01 17.32 17.66
C TYR A 115 1.36 18.30 18.65
N ASN A 116 1.17 19.55 18.23
CA ASN A 116 0.56 20.60 19.08
C ASN A 116 -0.89 20.25 19.48
N LYS A 117 -1.61 19.54 18.61
CA LYS A 117 -2.97 19.03 18.87
C LYS A 117 -2.98 17.70 19.64
N LYS A 118 -1.82 17.13 19.95
CA LYS A 118 -1.66 15.80 20.58
C LYS A 118 -2.33 14.67 19.77
N ILE A 119 -2.29 14.76 18.46
CA ILE A 119 -2.78 13.75 17.54
C ILE A 119 -1.58 12.87 17.12
N PRO A 120 -1.50 11.61 17.56
CA PRO A 120 -0.42 10.71 17.14
C PRO A 120 -0.53 10.39 15.66
N VAL A 121 0.62 10.23 14.99
CA VAL A 121 0.72 9.88 13.58
C VAL A 121 1.40 8.51 13.44
N VAL A 122 0.75 7.59 12.73
CA VAL A 122 1.33 6.32 12.30
C VAL A 122 1.74 6.47 10.84
N GLU A 123 2.99 6.19 10.54
CA GLU A 123 3.44 6.08 9.15
C GLU A 123 2.98 4.74 8.55
N PHE A 124 2.60 4.74 7.28
CA PHE A 124 2.33 3.47 6.60
C PHE A 124 2.83 3.48 5.15
N ASP A 125 2.91 2.31 4.53
CA ASP A 125 3.45 2.12 3.18
C ASP A 125 4.85 2.75 3.02
N SER A 126 5.03 3.72 2.12
CA SER A 126 6.31 4.44 1.97
C SER A 126 6.64 5.32 3.19
N GLY A 127 5.65 5.68 4.01
CA GLY A 127 5.80 6.56 5.15
C GLY A 127 5.93 8.02 4.76
N LEU A 128 6.68 8.74 5.59
CA LEU A 128 7.00 10.15 5.40
C LEU A 128 8.39 10.25 4.79
N TYR A 129 8.54 10.86 3.64
CA TYR A 129 9.85 11.08 3.01
C TYR A 129 10.84 11.76 3.99
N ALA A 130 11.60 12.77 3.58
CA ALA A 130 12.51 13.49 4.45
C ALA A 130 11.81 14.46 5.47
N ASP A 131 10.49 14.49 5.51
CA ASP A 131 9.72 15.46 6.33
C ASP A 131 10.02 15.38 7.83
N ARG A 132 10.42 14.20 8.34
CA ARG A 132 10.80 14.08 9.76
C ARG A 132 12.07 14.84 10.11
N ALA A 133 13.00 14.99 9.18
CA ALA A 133 14.21 15.78 9.38
C ALA A 133 13.90 17.29 9.46
N ASP A 134 12.82 17.72 8.81
CA ASP A 134 12.38 19.13 8.76
C ASP A 134 11.44 19.50 9.91
N VAL A 135 10.94 18.50 10.66
CA VAL A 135 10.09 18.75 11.82
C VAL A 135 10.89 19.42 12.93
N THR A 136 10.33 20.46 13.53
CA THR A 136 10.94 21.15 14.68
C THR A 136 11.36 20.14 15.75
N PRO A 137 12.63 20.16 16.22
CA PRO A 137 13.12 19.21 17.22
C PRO A 137 12.20 19.11 18.43
N GLY A 138 11.85 17.87 18.81
CA GLY A 138 10.93 17.59 19.92
C GLY A 138 9.45 17.77 19.60
N LYS A 139 9.08 18.03 18.35
CA LYS A 139 7.68 18.16 17.89
C LYS A 139 7.27 17.11 16.85
N ASP A 140 7.93 15.95 16.84
CA ASP A 140 7.56 14.83 15.99
C ASP A 140 6.36 14.07 16.61
N PRO A 141 5.20 14.00 15.94
CA PRO A 141 4.03 13.26 16.42
C PRO A 141 4.05 11.77 16.06
N THR A 142 5.06 11.30 15.31
CA THR A 142 5.10 9.94 14.80
C THR A 142 5.34 8.92 15.92
N ILE A 143 4.59 7.83 15.87
CA ILE A 143 4.63 6.80 16.90
C ILE A 143 5.13 5.45 16.38
N GLY A 144 5.25 5.30 15.06
CA GLY A 144 5.72 4.07 14.44
C GLY A 144 5.33 3.99 12.98
N LYS A 145 5.75 2.89 12.34
CA LYS A 145 5.54 2.62 10.90
C LYS A 145 5.04 1.20 10.65
N VAL A 146 4.10 1.07 9.72
CA VAL A 146 3.64 -0.21 9.19
C VAL A 146 3.81 -0.21 7.67
N ALA A 147 4.64 -1.11 7.15
CA ALA A 147 4.94 -1.18 5.73
C ALA A 147 5.24 -2.62 5.31
N THR A 148 5.27 -2.90 4.01
CA THR A 148 5.94 -4.10 3.50
C THR A 148 7.41 -4.07 3.94
N ASP A 149 7.96 -5.21 4.39
CA ASP A 149 9.40 -5.38 4.47
C ASP A 149 9.97 -5.47 3.05
N ASN A 150 10.18 -4.29 2.45
CA ASN A 150 10.53 -4.16 1.03
C ASN A 150 11.84 -4.85 0.67
N LYS A 151 12.84 -4.77 1.57
CA LYS A 151 14.13 -5.42 1.35
C LYS A 151 14.02 -6.94 1.38
N ALA A 152 13.33 -7.49 2.37
CA ALA A 152 13.09 -8.94 2.47
C ALA A 152 12.18 -9.44 1.34
N ALA A 153 11.14 -8.70 0.98
CA ALA A 153 10.24 -9.06 -0.12
C ALA A 153 10.98 -9.10 -1.47
N ALA A 154 11.87 -8.14 -1.74
CA ALA A 154 12.68 -8.15 -2.96
C ALA A 154 13.76 -9.25 -2.94
N ALA A 155 14.33 -9.55 -1.77
CA ALA A 155 15.21 -10.70 -1.60
C ALA A 155 14.48 -12.03 -1.89
N LEU A 156 13.19 -12.13 -1.51
CA LEU A 156 12.33 -13.28 -1.84
C LEU A 156 12.11 -13.42 -3.36
N VAL A 157 11.95 -12.28 -4.10
CA VAL A 157 11.94 -12.31 -5.57
C VAL A 157 13.24 -12.89 -6.10
N ALA A 158 14.39 -12.36 -5.64
CA ALA A 158 15.70 -12.79 -6.10
C ALA A 158 15.94 -14.28 -5.86
N GLU A 159 15.57 -14.80 -4.70
CA GLU A 159 15.72 -16.21 -4.35
C GLU A 159 14.90 -17.13 -5.24
N ASN A 160 13.61 -16.84 -5.40
CA ASN A 160 12.73 -17.66 -6.21
C ASN A 160 13.08 -17.57 -7.70
N PHE A 161 13.44 -16.38 -8.18
CA PHE A 161 13.89 -16.17 -9.55
C PHE A 161 15.19 -16.92 -9.84
N TYR A 162 16.18 -16.82 -8.94
CA TYR A 162 17.43 -17.55 -9.03
C TYR A 162 17.23 -19.07 -9.07
N ASN A 163 16.37 -19.59 -8.20
CA ASN A 163 16.00 -21.02 -8.18
C ASN A 163 15.35 -21.46 -9.51
N TYR A 164 14.48 -20.61 -10.07
CA TYR A 164 13.91 -20.88 -11.40
C TYR A 164 14.99 -20.96 -12.47
N LEU A 165 15.94 -20.01 -12.49
CA LEU A 165 17.04 -20.01 -13.46
C LEU A 165 17.90 -21.27 -13.36
N LYS A 166 18.24 -21.71 -12.15
CA LYS A 166 18.99 -22.94 -11.90
C LYS A 166 18.24 -24.17 -12.37
N THR A 167 16.98 -24.31 -11.97
CA THR A 167 16.14 -25.49 -12.30
C THR A 167 15.91 -25.63 -13.80
N ASN A 168 15.87 -24.51 -14.54
CA ASN A 168 15.63 -24.50 -15.98
C ASN A 168 16.92 -24.33 -16.81
N ASN A 169 18.11 -24.48 -16.21
CA ASN A 169 19.41 -24.34 -16.87
C ASN A 169 19.56 -23.02 -17.64
N LYS A 170 19.05 -21.92 -17.07
CA LYS A 170 19.11 -20.58 -17.65
C LYS A 170 20.29 -19.75 -17.13
N ILE A 171 21.00 -20.23 -16.11
CA ILE A 171 22.18 -19.61 -15.51
C ILE A 171 23.25 -20.68 -15.24
N SER A 172 24.52 -20.38 -15.58
CA SER A 172 25.64 -21.30 -15.37
C SER A 172 26.93 -20.52 -15.09
N ALA A 173 27.97 -21.21 -14.62
CA ALA A 173 29.28 -20.61 -14.37
C ALA A 173 30.07 -20.32 -15.65
N ASP A 174 29.66 -20.88 -16.79
CA ASP A 174 30.39 -20.75 -18.07
C ASP A 174 30.17 -19.41 -18.75
N LYS A 175 29.13 -18.66 -18.33
CA LYS A 175 28.74 -17.37 -18.94
C LYS A 175 28.40 -16.37 -17.85
N THR A 176 28.86 -15.11 -18.02
CA THR A 176 28.36 -13.98 -17.21
C THR A 176 26.88 -13.81 -17.43
N PHE A 177 26.10 -13.86 -16.34
CA PHE A 177 24.67 -13.58 -16.37
C PHE A 177 24.44 -12.07 -16.21
N LYS A 178 23.74 -11.46 -17.15
CA LYS A 178 23.45 -10.02 -17.16
C LYS A 178 22.04 -9.77 -16.71
N ILE A 179 21.85 -9.00 -15.63
CA ILE A 179 20.53 -8.68 -15.11
C ILE A 179 20.30 -7.17 -15.08
N GLY A 180 19.18 -6.73 -15.64
CA GLY A 180 18.67 -5.38 -15.52
C GLY A 180 17.83 -5.21 -14.26
N VAL A 181 17.96 -4.06 -13.60
CA VAL A 181 17.12 -3.66 -12.48
C VAL A 181 16.49 -2.32 -12.82
N ILE A 182 15.16 -2.25 -12.86
CA ILE A 182 14.44 -0.98 -13.02
C ILE A 182 13.90 -0.58 -11.65
N GLN A 183 14.58 0.36 -11.00
CA GLN A 183 14.18 0.98 -9.74
C GLN A 183 13.22 2.13 -10.04
N HIS A 184 12.01 2.09 -9.46
CA HIS A 184 10.95 3.02 -9.83
C HIS A 184 11.23 4.47 -9.42
N ASP A 185 11.86 4.71 -8.26
CA ASP A 185 12.24 6.04 -7.80
C ASP A 185 13.36 5.98 -6.75
N SER A 186 13.76 7.14 -6.23
CA SER A 186 14.79 7.28 -5.19
C SER A 186 14.23 7.24 -3.76
N SER A 187 12.97 6.86 -3.57
CA SER A 187 12.40 6.66 -2.23
C SER A 187 13.07 5.49 -1.49
N ALA A 188 12.90 5.45 -0.17
CA ALA A 188 13.36 4.32 0.63
C ALA A 188 12.81 2.98 0.10
N THR A 189 11.54 2.97 -0.34
CA THR A 189 10.88 1.79 -0.94
C THR A 189 11.59 1.35 -2.22
N GLY A 190 11.89 2.29 -3.13
CA GLY A 190 12.61 1.99 -4.38
C GLY A 190 14.01 1.45 -4.12
N ILE A 191 14.74 2.09 -3.22
CA ILE A 191 16.09 1.67 -2.81
C ILE A 191 16.08 0.29 -2.15
N ASP A 192 15.18 0.04 -1.22
CA ASP A 192 15.09 -1.24 -0.50
C ASP A 192 14.74 -2.40 -1.44
N ARG A 193 13.82 -2.20 -2.39
CA ARG A 193 13.46 -3.22 -3.38
C ARG A 193 14.62 -3.52 -4.33
N ALA A 194 15.28 -2.50 -4.85
CA ALA A 194 16.42 -2.69 -5.74
C ALA A 194 17.59 -3.36 -5.03
N SER A 195 18.00 -2.82 -3.86
CA SER A 195 19.14 -3.37 -3.10
C SER A 195 18.86 -4.78 -2.55
N GLY A 196 17.65 -5.03 -2.03
CA GLY A 196 17.25 -6.34 -1.53
C GLY A 196 17.33 -7.42 -2.61
N PHE A 197 16.85 -7.10 -3.82
CA PHE A 197 16.97 -7.98 -4.96
C PHE A 197 18.43 -8.22 -5.36
N GLU A 198 19.19 -7.13 -5.59
CA GLU A 198 20.57 -7.24 -6.07
C GLU A 198 21.50 -7.95 -5.09
N GLU A 199 21.46 -7.59 -3.82
CA GLU A 199 22.31 -8.19 -2.77
C GLU A 199 22.06 -9.70 -2.69
N LYS A 200 20.78 -10.11 -2.64
CA LYS A 200 20.41 -11.53 -2.54
C LYS A 200 20.79 -12.30 -3.80
N PHE A 201 20.50 -11.76 -5.00
CA PHE A 201 20.82 -12.41 -6.27
C PHE A 201 22.32 -12.59 -6.43
N LYS A 202 23.13 -11.55 -6.17
CA LYS A 202 24.61 -11.61 -6.21
C LYS A 202 25.17 -12.62 -5.21
N ALA A 203 24.59 -12.68 -4.00
CA ALA A 203 25.04 -13.62 -2.97
C ALA A 203 24.81 -15.08 -3.40
N LEU A 204 23.64 -15.40 -3.98
CA LEU A 204 23.32 -16.73 -4.49
C LEU A 204 24.22 -17.13 -5.66
N ALA A 205 24.41 -16.25 -6.63
CA ALA A 205 25.26 -16.47 -7.77
C ALA A 205 26.73 -16.71 -7.36
N LYS A 206 27.23 -15.89 -6.42
CA LYS A 206 28.59 -16.05 -5.88
C LYS A 206 28.78 -17.39 -5.18
N ALA A 207 27.78 -17.86 -4.43
CA ALA A 207 27.84 -19.17 -3.77
C ALA A 207 27.97 -20.33 -4.77
N ASP A 208 27.41 -20.17 -5.96
CA ASP A 208 27.48 -21.16 -7.06
C ASP A 208 28.64 -20.91 -8.05
N GLY A 209 29.52 -19.92 -7.78
CA GLY A 209 30.66 -19.58 -8.66
C GLY A 209 30.22 -18.89 -9.96
N ILE A 210 29.05 -18.32 -10.02
CA ILE A 210 28.47 -17.65 -11.21
C ILE A 210 28.79 -16.15 -11.20
N THR A 211 29.29 -15.64 -12.31
CA THR A 211 29.55 -14.21 -12.49
C THR A 211 28.25 -13.50 -12.91
N VAL A 212 27.91 -12.42 -12.20
CA VAL A 212 26.73 -11.58 -12.48
C VAL A 212 27.12 -10.14 -12.75
N GLU A 213 26.63 -9.59 -13.84
CA GLU A 213 26.68 -8.16 -14.19
C GLU A 213 25.29 -7.54 -13.98
N VAL A 214 25.22 -6.48 -13.18
CA VAL A 214 23.97 -5.75 -12.94
C VAL A 214 23.98 -4.43 -13.67
N ASN A 215 22.96 -4.20 -14.50
CA ASN A 215 22.67 -2.91 -15.13
C ASN A 215 21.49 -2.27 -14.37
N HIS A 216 21.79 -1.34 -13.47
CA HIS A 216 20.81 -0.68 -12.62
C HIS A 216 20.32 0.62 -13.26
N GLN A 217 19.01 0.79 -13.36
CA GLN A 217 18.32 1.95 -13.89
C GLN A 217 17.43 2.57 -12.80
N THR A 218 17.90 3.63 -12.13
CA THR A 218 17.05 4.41 -11.20
C THR A 218 16.25 5.44 -11.98
N LYS A 219 14.96 5.55 -11.72
CA LYS A 219 14.03 6.46 -12.39
C LYS A 219 13.40 7.44 -11.40
N THR A 220 12.57 8.33 -11.90
CA THR A 220 11.95 9.41 -11.12
C THR A 220 10.42 9.32 -11.10
N ASN A 221 9.86 8.21 -11.57
CA ASN A 221 8.43 7.95 -11.66
C ASN A 221 7.67 8.90 -12.62
N ASN A 222 8.36 9.31 -13.72
CA ASN A 222 7.71 10.06 -14.80
C ASN A 222 7.25 9.10 -15.91
N ASP A 223 6.19 9.49 -16.61
CA ASP A 223 5.62 8.73 -17.72
C ASP A 223 6.68 8.39 -18.81
N GLY A 224 6.71 7.14 -19.23
CA GLY A 224 7.60 6.63 -20.29
C GLY A 224 9.04 6.33 -19.85
N GLU A 225 9.48 6.67 -18.65
CA GLU A 225 10.84 6.40 -18.19
C GLU A 225 11.13 4.92 -18.02
N TYR A 226 10.15 4.13 -17.58
CA TYR A 226 10.33 2.69 -17.39
C TYR A 226 10.35 1.94 -18.71
N LYS A 227 9.55 2.36 -19.67
CA LYS A 227 9.61 1.89 -21.05
C LYS A 227 10.99 2.13 -21.65
N ALA A 228 11.51 3.36 -21.55
CA ALA A 228 12.85 3.70 -22.04
C ALA A 228 13.96 2.90 -21.33
N ALA A 229 13.81 2.63 -20.02
CA ALA A 229 14.72 1.77 -19.28
C ALA A 229 14.73 0.33 -19.81
N ALA A 230 13.55 -0.25 -20.05
CA ALA A 230 13.45 -1.60 -20.63
C ALA A 230 14.10 -1.69 -22.00
N GLN A 231 13.91 -0.68 -22.86
CA GLN A 231 14.56 -0.59 -24.19
C GLN A 231 16.09 -0.51 -24.06
N ALA A 232 16.60 0.33 -23.14
CA ALA A 232 18.04 0.44 -22.91
C ALA A 232 18.65 -0.88 -22.39
N LEU A 233 17.97 -1.58 -21.49
CA LEU A 233 18.39 -2.89 -20.97
C LEU A 233 18.35 -3.96 -22.07
N GLN A 234 17.35 -3.95 -22.95
CA GLN A 234 17.27 -4.85 -24.10
C GLN A 234 18.46 -4.63 -25.06
N VAL A 235 18.78 -3.37 -25.37
CA VAL A 235 19.95 -3.02 -26.20
C VAL A 235 21.27 -3.43 -25.54
N ALA A 236 21.37 -3.31 -24.21
CA ALA A 236 22.54 -3.77 -23.44
C ALA A 236 22.68 -5.31 -23.38
N GLY A 237 21.70 -6.05 -23.91
CA GLY A 237 21.73 -7.51 -24.01
C GLY A 237 21.65 -8.19 -22.65
N VAL A 238 20.76 -7.73 -21.76
CA VAL A 238 20.53 -8.40 -20.49
C VAL A 238 19.80 -9.73 -20.70
N ASP A 239 20.09 -10.71 -19.83
CA ASP A 239 19.43 -12.02 -19.82
C ASP A 239 18.09 -11.97 -19.06
N ALA A 240 17.95 -11.01 -18.12
CA ALA A 240 16.72 -10.83 -17.33
C ALA A 240 16.53 -9.39 -16.87
N ILE A 241 15.28 -9.05 -16.48
CA ILE A 241 14.91 -7.74 -15.92
C ILE A 241 14.05 -7.92 -14.64
N PHE A 242 14.46 -7.26 -13.56
CA PHE A 242 13.66 -7.07 -12.36
C PHE A 242 12.95 -5.71 -12.39
N MET A 243 11.65 -5.72 -12.09
CA MET A 243 10.76 -4.56 -12.09
C MET A 243 10.28 -4.29 -10.66
N SER A 244 10.64 -3.14 -10.10
CA SER A 244 10.54 -2.90 -8.64
C SER A 244 9.16 -2.49 -8.13
N ASN A 245 8.19 -2.19 -9.00
CA ASN A 245 6.80 -1.91 -8.61
C ASN A 245 5.82 -2.13 -9.77
N GLU A 246 4.52 -1.98 -9.48
CA GLU A 246 3.45 -2.12 -10.48
C GLU A 246 3.53 -1.08 -11.60
N GLY A 247 3.92 0.18 -11.30
CA GLY A 247 4.10 1.22 -12.32
C GLY A 247 5.12 0.81 -13.37
N VAL A 248 6.28 0.26 -12.93
CA VAL A 248 7.29 -0.30 -13.85
C VAL A 248 6.70 -1.44 -14.67
N VAL A 249 5.98 -2.37 -14.05
CA VAL A 249 5.37 -3.50 -14.78
C VAL A 249 4.37 -3.01 -15.82
N ASN A 250 3.57 -2.00 -15.50
CA ASN A 250 2.54 -1.47 -16.39
C ASN A 250 3.14 -0.90 -17.69
N GLU A 251 4.16 -0.04 -17.60
CA GLU A 251 4.82 0.51 -18.77
C GLU A 251 5.63 -0.53 -19.55
N VAL A 252 6.38 -1.38 -18.84
CA VAL A 252 7.20 -2.43 -19.47
C VAL A 252 6.31 -3.48 -20.14
N SER A 253 5.14 -3.81 -19.56
CA SER A 253 4.19 -4.76 -20.16
C SER A 253 3.70 -4.30 -21.54
N ALA A 254 3.40 -3.02 -21.68
CA ALA A 254 3.02 -2.45 -22.97
C ALA A 254 4.18 -2.53 -23.99
N GLU A 255 5.39 -2.15 -23.58
CA GLU A 255 6.58 -2.21 -24.43
C GLU A 255 6.89 -3.62 -24.92
N VAL A 256 6.85 -4.62 -24.04
CA VAL A 256 7.19 -6.00 -24.42
C VAL A 256 6.13 -6.66 -25.30
N VAL A 257 4.88 -6.21 -25.24
CA VAL A 257 3.82 -6.67 -26.14
C VAL A 257 4.04 -6.12 -27.54
N ASP A 258 4.34 -4.83 -27.66
CA ASP A 258 4.61 -4.18 -28.95
C ASP A 258 5.91 -4.67 -29.57
N GLY A 259 6.95 -4.88 -28.75
CA GLY A 259 8.29 -5.32 -29.15
C GLY A 259 8.58 -6.81 -28.92
N LYS A 260 7.59 -7.70 -28.89
CA LYS A 260 7.70 -9.10 -28.42
C LYS A 260 8.95 -9.84 -28.92
N THR A 261 9.28 -9.76 -30.20
CA THR A 261 10.43 -10.47 -30.78
C THR A 261 11.77 -9.99 -30.24
N LYS A 262 11.86 -8.75 -29.74
CA LYS A 262 13.08 -8.21 -29.12
C LYS A 262 13.28 -8.72 -27.69
N TYR A 263 12.20 -9.07 -27.01
CA TYR A 263 12.19 -9.45 -25.60
C TYR A 263 11.99 -10.97 -25.37
N GLU A 264 11.79 -11.78 -26.41
CA GLU A 264 11.45 -13.19 -26.30
C GLU A 264 12.46 -14.05 -25.52
N ASN A 265 13.73 -13.63 -25.51
CA ASN A 265 14.82 -14.31 -24.81
C ASN A 265 15.15 -13.67 -23.44
N ILE A 266 14.46 -12.60 -23.06
CA ILE A 266 14.64 -11.94 -21.77
C ILE A 266 13.61 -12.49 -20.75
N LEU A 267 14.08 -12.86 -19.57
CA LEU A 267 13.23 -13.30 -18.48
C LEU A 267 12.89 -12.11 -17.59
N PHE A 268 11.67 -12.11 -17.07
CA PHE A 268 11.20 -11.02 -16.20
C PHE A 268 10.79 -11.54 -14.83
N CYS A 269 11.01 -10.73 -13.80
CA CYS A 269 10.42 -10.88 -12.48
C CYS A 269 10.03 -9.50 -11.94
N GLY A 270 9.05 -9.47 -11.04
CA GLY A 270 8.44 -8.21 -10.65
C GLY A 270 8.12 -8.08 -9.17
N PHE A 271 7.48 -6.97 -8.86
CA PHE A 271 6.93 -6.61 -7.57
C PHE A 271 5.49 -6.15 -7.75
N ASP A 272 4.65 -6.29 -6.74
CA ASP A 272 3.20 -6.07 -6.76
C ASP A 272 2.39 -7.16 -7.48
N CYS A 273 1.06 -7.03 -7.48
CA CYS A 273 0.13 -8.02 -8.02
C CYS A 273 -1.13 -7.32 -8.55
N GLY A 274 -1.05 -6.81 -9.79
CA GLY A 274 -2.15 -6.13 -10.46
C GLY A 274 -2.61 -6.84 -11.73
N THR A 275 -3.59 -6.24 -12.41
CA THR A 275 -4.19 -6.79 -13.63
C THR A 275 -3.16 -7.03 -14.73
N ASN A 276 -2.18 -6.12 -14.90
CA ASN A 276 -1.14 -6.31 -15.93
C ASN A 276 -0.18 -7.45 -15.58
N GLN A 277 0.20 -7.62 -14.30
CA GLN A 277 0.97 -8.79 -13.86
C GLN A 277 0.20 -10.09 -14.10
N TYR A 278 -1.11 -10.11 -13.80
CA TYR A 278 -1.95 -11.26 -14.05
C TYR A 278 -1.97 -11.64 -15.52
N ASN A 279 -2.25 -10.68 -16.40
CA ASN A 279 -2.31 -10.90 -17.83
C ASN A 279 -0.96 -11.37 -18.38
N TRP A 280 0.14 -10.81 -17.87
CA TRP A 280 1.49 -11.18 -18.27
C TRP A 280 1.86 -12.60 -17.80
N ILE A 281 1.70 -12.89 -16.51
CA ILE A 281 2.11 -14.18 -15.92
C ILE A 281 1.28 -15.35 -16.46
N LYS A 282 -0.01 -15.11 -16.77
CA LYS A 282 -0.91 -16.06 -17.44
C LYS A 282 -0.71 -16.09 -18.95
N ASN A 283 0.12 -15.22 -19.50
CA ASN A 283 0.35 -15.02 -20.93
C ASN A 283 -0.95 -14.92 -21.73
N VAL A 284 -1.86 -14.07 -21.26
CA VAL A 284 -3.18 -13.87 -21.88
C VAL A 284 -3.00 -13.43 -23.33
N GLY A 285 -3.59 -14.20 -24.25
CA GLY A 285 -3.48 -13.96 -25.70
C GLY A 285 -2.14 -14.41 -26.32
N GLY A 286 -1.26 -15.08 -25.57
CA GLY A 286 0.01 -15.61 -26.10
C GLY A 286 1.02 -14.56 -26.56
N LYS A 287 0.94 -13.34 -26.02
CA LYS A 287 1.66 -12.14 -26.54
C LYS A 287 2.80 -11.65 -25.66
N TYR A 288 2.99 -12.25 -24.48
CA TYR A 288 4.03 -11.80 -23.56
C TYR A 288 5.28 -12.68 -23.60
N PRO A 289 6.49 -12.14 -23.31
CA PRO A 289 7.65 -12.95 -22.94
C PRO A 289 7.44 -13.58 -21.56
N THR A 290 8.43 -14.31 -21.03
CA THR A 290 8.27 -15.01 -19.76
C THR A 290 8.40 -14.08 -18.56
N LEU A 291 7.31 -13.86 -17.83
CA LEU A 291 7.32 -13.35 -16.44
C LEU A 291 7.32 -14.57 -15.50
N VAL A 292 8.46 -14.79 -14.83
CA VAL A 292 8.66 -15.96 -13.97
C VAL A 292 7.78 -15.92 -12.73
N GLY A 293 7.67 -14.73 -12.14
CA GLY A 293 6.86 -14.49 -10.96
C GLY A 293 7.04 -13.06 -10.44
N SER A 294 6.32 -12.76 -9.38
CA SER A 294 6.37 -11.47 -8.71
C SER A 294 6.07 -11.65 -7.21
N VAL A 295 6.30 -10.61 -6.41
CA VAL A 295 5.91 -10.58 -5.00
C VAL A 295 4.73 -9.64 -4.82
N ALA A 296 3.65 -10.16 -4.25
CA ALA A 296 2.49 -9.37 -3.85
C ALA A 296 2.70 -8.76 -2.47
N GLN A 297 2.21 -7.55 -2.26
CA GLN A 297 2.12 -6.90 -0.96
C GLN A 297 0.77 -7.23 -0.31
N ASP A 298 0.75 -7.45 1.00
CA ASP A 298 -0.49 -7.57 1.77
C ASP A 298 -0.96 -6.18 2.23
N SER A 299 -1.50 -5.41 1.28
CA SER A 299 -1.99 -4.05 1.48
C SER A 299 -3.16 -3.98 2.48
N TYR A 300 -3.99 -5.02 2.53
CA TYR A 300 -5.03 -5.12 3.55
C TYR A 300 -4.43 -5.16 4.96
N SER A 301 -3.43 -6.02 5.20
CA SER A 301 -2.74 -6.09 6.49
C SER A 301 -2.00 -4.80 6.84
N ILE A 302 -1.44 -4.09 5.86
CA ILE A 302 -0.83 -2.76 6.08
C ILE A 302 -1.87 -1.80 6.67
N GLY A 303 -3.03 -1.66 6.03
CA GLY A 303 -4.11 -0.79 6.51
C GLY A 303 -4.63 -1.18 7.89
N TYR A 304 -4.87 -2.49 8.07
CA TYR A 304 -5.34 -3.03 9.35
C TYR A 304 -4.36 -2.75 10.49
N LYS A 305 -3.08 -3.09 10.31
CA LYS A 305 -2.04 -2.94 11.34
C LYS A 305 -1.73 -1.47 11.65
N ALA A 306 -1.81 -0.59 10.69
CA ALA A 306 -1.59 0.84 10.91
C ALA A 306 -2.70 1.46 11.78
N VAL A 307 -3.96 1.12 11.51
CA VAL A 307 -5.08 1.57 12.35
C VAL A 307 -5.07 0.86 13.71
N GLU A 308 -4.72 -0.43 13.78
CA GLU A 308 -4.51 -1.14 15.05
C GLU A 308 -3.47 -0.44 15.93
N MET A 309 -2.32 -0.06 15.37
CA MET A 309 -1.26 0.69 16.08
C MET A 309 -1.79 2.02 16.64
N ALA A 310 -2.50 2.79 15.82
CA ALA A 310 -3.10 4.04 16.22
C ALA A 310 -4.12 3.83 17.37
N ALA A 311 -4.98 2.82 17.26
CA ALA A 311 -5.98 2.50 18.26
C ALA A 311 -5.36 2.08 19.60
N LYS A 312 -4.34 1.23 19.57
CA LYS A 312 -3.57 0.80 20.76
C LYS A 312 -2.90 1.99 21.45
N LYS A 313 -2.30 2.90 20.68
CA LYS A 313 -1.75 4.16 21.23
C LYS A 313 -2.79 4.96 21.96
N LEU A 314 -3.98 5.12 21.38
CA LEU A 314 -5.08 5.88 21.99
C LEU A 314 -5.64 5.21 23.23
N ALA A 315 -5.58 3.87 23.32
CA ALA A 315 -5.96 3.08 24.48
C ALA A 315 -4.88 3.03 25.59
N GLY A 316 -3.66 3.50 25.31
CA GLY A 316 -2.53 3.38 26.23
C GLY A 316 -1.94 1.97 26.30
N GLU A 317 -2.22 1.14 25.30
CA GLU A 317 -1.70 -0.23 25.17
C GLU A 317 -0.32 -0.24 24.52
N SER A 318 0.45 -1.30 24.77
CA SER A 318 1.72 -1.53 24.10
C SER A 318 1.52 -2.00 22.66
N PHE A 319 2.42 -1.59 21.75
CA PHE A 319 2.46 -2.00 20.35
C PHE A 319 3.90 -2.04 19.85
N GLU A 320 4.12 -2.75 18.76
CA GLU A 320 5.37 -2.73 18.02
C GLU A 320 5.43 -1.46 17.15
N GLU A 321 6.53 -0.69 17.25
CA GLU A 321 6.67 0.59 16.54
C GLU A 321 7.03 0.43 15.07
N ASN A 322 7.68 -0.68 14.67
CA ASN A 322 8.09 -0.94 13.29
C ASN A 322 7.56 -2.32 12.86
N VAL A 323 6.46 -2.32 12.14
CA VAL A 323 5.80 -3.55 11.68
C VAL A 323 6.10 -3.79 10.20
N GLY A 324 6.93 -4.79 9.92
CA GLY A 324 7.20 -5.26 8.57
C GLY A 324 6.18 -6.32 8.13
N ILE A 325 5.43 -6.06 7.07
CA ILE A 325 4.50 -7.03 6.49
C ILE A 325 5.25 -7.83 5.41
N ALA A 326 5.22 -9.17 5.53
CA ALA A 326 5.88 -10.03 4.57
C ALA A 326 5.23 -9.97 3.19
N GLY A 327 6.07 -9.93 2.15
CA GLY A 327 5.61 -10.13 0.77
C GLY A 327 5.31 -11.61 0.49
N GLN A 328 4.44 -11.88 -0.48
CA GLN A 328 4.08 -13.22 -0.90
C GLN A 328 4.49 -13.46 -2.36
N TRP A 329 5.44 -14.39 -2.57
CA TRP A 329 5.83 -14.81 -3.93
C TRP A 329 4.70 -15.53 -4.63
N TYR A 330 4.49 -15.19 -5.90
CA TYR A 330 3.53 -15.86 -6.76
C TYR A 330 4.05 -16.08 -8.18
N THR A 331 3.44 -17.07 -8.83
CA THR A 331 3.67 -17.47 -10.23
C THR A 331 2.32 -17.71 -10.90
N SER A 332 2.33 -18.14 -12.15
CA SER A 332 1.11 -18.57 -12.85
C SER A 332 0.34 -19.70 -12.13
N ALA A 333 1.02 -20.45 -11.24
CA ALA A 333 0.41 -21.57 -10.53
C ALA A 333 -0.49 -21.16 -9.36
N ASN A 334 -0.19 -20.01 -8.69
CA ASN A 334 -0.88 -19.62 -7.46
C ASN A 334 -1.43 -18.18 -7.47
N ILE A 335 -1.33 -17.45 -8.59
CA ILE A 335 -1.87 -16.07 -8.66
C ILE A 335 -3.39 -16.04 -8.46
N ASP A 336 -4.11 -17.07 -8.87
CA ASP A 336 -5.56 -17.13 -8.69
C ASP A 336 -5.95 -17.23 -7.20
N ASP A 337 -5.09 -17.81 -6.36
CA ASP A 337 -5.30 -17.88 -4.91
C ASP A 337 -5.19 -16.47 -4.26
N LEU A 338 -4.40 -15.57 -4.84
CA LEU A 338 -4.23 -14.21 -4.32
C LEU A 338 -5.48 -13.36 -4.52
N LYS A 339 -6.26 -13.61 -5.60
CA LYS A 339 -7.54 -12.95 -5.84
C LYS A 339 -8.53 -13.23 -4.70
N SER A 340 -8.53 -14.45 -4.18
CA SER A 340 -9.41 -14.83 -3.07
C SER A 340 -9.01 -14.25 -1.71
N LYS A 341 -7.80 -13.68 -1.60
CA LYS A 341 -7.21 -13.17 -0.34
C LYS A 341 -7.16 -11.66 -0.24
N ASN A 342 -7.78 -10.91 -1.16
CA ASN A 342 -7.69 -9.44 -1.25
C ASN A 342 -6.25 -8.90 -1.36
N ILE A 343 -5.34 -9.70 -1.91
CA ILE A 343 -3.93 -9.33 -2.15
C ILE A 343 -3.71 -8.94 -3.61
N PHE A 344 -4.65 -9.30 -4.47
CA PHE A 344 -4.64 -8.97 -5.88
C PHE A 344 -5.35 -7.63 -6.12
N TYR A 345 -4.76 -6.78 -6.96
CA TYR A 345 -5.31 -5.47 -7.30
C TYR A 345 -6.03 -5.54 -8.65
N GLU A 346 -7.36 -5.48 -8.62
CA GLU A 346 -8.17 -5.28 -9.83
C GLU A 346 -8.30 -3.77 -10.06
N GLY A 347 -7.49 -3.24 -10.99
CA GLY A 347 -7.57 -1.85 -11.43
C GLY A 347 -8.41 -1.72 -12.69
#